data_61eba7eabc8fb2f7ebaa0c9a39ebddaa
#
_entry.id   61eba7eabc8fb2f7ebaa0c9a39ebddaa
#
_cell.length_a   1.000
_cell.length_b   1.000
_cell.length_c   1.000
_cell.angle_alpha   90.00
_cell.angle_beta   90.00
_cell.angle_gamma   90.00
#
_symmetry.space_group_name_H-M   'P 1'
#
loop_
_entity.id
_entity.type
_entity.pdbx_description
1 polymer ?
#
loop_
_entity_poly.entity_id
_entity_poly.type
_entity_poly.pdbx_seq_one_letter_code
_entity_poly.pdbx_strand_id
1 'polypeptide(L)'
;MSCVMKPVVSVVNFNRSLALNHHQFRDFFKEIDAEFADLPYYTKVRWLSCGKVLLHFFELRLKIDLFLTEKNKPQPLLSECEWIWKLAFFADMTGHMNQLNLKLQGKTNLISDYFVHVKAFRAKLALLEGQVKVKNFAHFPCCEKFHAESKVEFPSSFANEIISDLKKTISGAIC
;
A
#
# COMPACT_ATOMS: atom_id res chain seq x y z
N MET A 1 -3.89 0.57 -9.01
CA MET A 1 -3.65 -0.34 -7.88
C MET A 1 -3.41 -1.79 -8.29
N SER A 2 -4.12 -2.34 -9.25
CA SER A 2 -3.95 -3.73 -9.75
C SER A 2 -2.51 -4.07 -10.20
N CYS A 3 -1.77 -3.10 -10.76
CA CYS A 3 -0.38 -3.28 -11.21
C CYS A 3 0.62 -3.56 -10.05
N VAL A 4 0.29 -3.15 -8.82
CA VAL A 4 1.11 -3.44 -7.64
C VAL A 4 0.57 -4.66 -6.89
N MET A 5 -0.74 -4.74 -6.68
CA MET A 5 -1.34 -5.81 -5.89
C MET A 5 -1.16 -7.21 -6.49
N LYS A 6 -1.30 -7.35 -7.82
CA LYS A 6 -1.15 -8.68 -8.46
C LYS A 6 0.24 -9.29 -8.23
N PRO A 7 1.35 -8.58 -8.46
CA PRO A 7 2.69 -9.09 -8.14
C PRO A 7 2.88 -9.41 -6.66
N VAL A 8 2.44 -8.51 -5.76
CA VAL A 8 2.54 -8.74 -4.31
C VAL A 8 1.82 -10.01 -3.89
N VAL A 9 0.55 -10.19 -4.30
CA VAL A 9 -0.23 -11.40 -4.00
C VAL A 9 0.40 -12.65 -4.61
N SER A 10 0.93 -12.56 -5.84
CA SER A 10 1.62 -13.68 -6.49
C SER A 10 2.84 -14.13 -5.69
N VAL A 11 3.68 -13.19 -5.24
CA VAL A 11 4.87 -13.47 -4.44
C VAL A 11 4.49 -14.05 -3.09
N VAL A 12 3.47 -13.49 -2.42
CA VAL A 12 3.00 -14.02 -1.13
C VAL A 12 2.47 -15.44 -1.28
N ASN A 13 1.65 -15.72 -2.28
CA ASN A 13 1.11 -17.06 -2.52
C ASN A 13 2.21 -18.08 -2.88
N PHE A 14 3.20 -17.67 -3.68
CA PHE A 14 4.35 -18.51 -3.98
C PHE A 14 5.11 -18.85 -2.68
N ASN A 15 5.37 -17.86 -1.84
CA ASN A 15 6.09 -18.06 -0.60
C ASN A 15 5.32 -18.94 0.39
N ARG A 16 3.96 -18.83 0.44
CA ARG A 16 3.13 -19.74 1.24
C ARG A 16 3.32 -21.20 0.85
N SER A 17 3.42 -21.49 -0.43
CA SER A 17 3.67 -22.87 -0.90
C SER A 17 5.04 -23.42 -0.50
N LEU A 18 6.02 -22.55 -0.24
CA LEU A 18 7.37 -22.90 0.15
C LEU A 18 7.63 -22.75 1.66
N ALA A 19 6.86 -21.93 2.36
CA ALA A 19 7.05 -21.62 3.78
C ALA A 19 6.86 -22.83 4.71
N LEU A 20 6.22 -23.90 4.22
CA LEU A 20 6.18 -25.19 4.90
C LEU A 20 7.58 -25.79 5.11
N ASN A 21 8.60 -25.33 4.38
CA ASN A 21 9.94 -25.88 4.38
C ASN A 21 11.06 -24.94 4.87
N HIS A 22 10.79 -23.66 5.19
CA HIS A 22 11.85 -22.71 5.55
C HIS A 22 11.60 -21.90 6.82
N HIS A 23 12.39 -22.19 7.87
CA HIS A 23 12.37 -21.49 9.16
C HIS A 23 12.75 -19.99 9.08
N GLN A 24 13.54 -19.56 8.09
CA GLN A 24 14.08 -18.21 8.01
C GLN A 24 13.05 -17.13 7.65
N PHE A 25 11.95 -17.51 6.99
CA PHE A 25 10.84 -16.60 6.65
C PHE A 25 9.57 -16.89 7.43
N ARG A 26 9.59 -17.90 8.30
CA ARG A 26 8.40 -18.37 9.03
C ARG A 26 7.76 -17.28 9.91
N ASP A 27 8.56 -16.45 10.54
CA ASP A 27 8.03 -15.40 11.42
C ASP A 27 7.49 -14.22 10.60
N PHE A 28 8.17 -13.85 9.54
CA PHE A 28 7.67 -12.87 8.57
C PHE A 28 6.36 -13.33 7.91
N PHE A 29 6.31 -14.58 7.46
CA PHE A 29 5.09 -15.10 6.82
C PHE A 29 3.97 -15.35 7.81
N LYS A 30 4.25 -15.60 9.09
CA LYS A 30 3.20 -15.65 10.12
C LYS A 30 2.52 -14.32 10.33
N GLU A 31 3.27 -13.22 10.33
CA GLU A 31 2.68 -11.88 10.44
C GLU A 31 1.87 -11.52 9.18
N ILE A 32 2.39 -11.80 7.99
CA ILE A 32 1.65 -11.62 6.74
C ILE A 32 0.49 -12.61 6.65
N ASP A 33 0.67 -13.89 6.99
CA ASP A 33 -0.37 -14.91 6.93
C ASP A 33 -1.54 -14.59 7.87
N ALA A 34 -1.30 -14.07 9.07
CA ALA A 34 -2.37 -13.65 9.97
C ALA A 34 -3.25 -12.55 9.34
N GLU A 35 -2.66 -11.69 8.53
CA GLU A 35 -3.40 -10.61 7.82
C GLU A 35 -3.97 -11.04 6.46
N PHE A 36 -3.33 -12.00 5.78
CA PHE A 36 -3.83 -12.58 4.52
C PHE A 36 -4.83 -13.72 4.75
N ALA A 37 -4.84 -14.38 5.90
CA ALA A 37 -5.85 -15.39 6.22
C ALA A 37 -7.28 -14.82 6.16
N ASP A 38 -7.43 -13.52 6.40
CA ASP A 38 -8.68 -12.77 6.26
C ASP A 38 -8.95 -12.24 4.83
N LEU A 39 -8.04 -12.49 3.87
CA LEU A 39 -8.28 -12.16 2.46
C LEU A 39 -8.99 -13.35 1.78
N PRO A 40 -10.32 -13.33 1.67
CA PRO A 40 -11.00 -14.35 0.90
C PRO A 40 -10.53 -14.27 -0.55
N TYR A 41 -10.21 -15.43 -1.11
CA TYR A 41 -9.95 -15.66 -2.51
C TYR A 41 -10.84 -14.75 -3.37
N TYR A 42 -10.25 -13.72 -3.97
CA TYR A 42 -10.84 -12.94 -5.06
C TYR A 42 -12.09 -12.08 -4.78
N THR A 43 -12.45 -11.73 -3.57
CA THR A 43 -13.56 -10.80 -3.35
C THR A 43 -13.15 -9.61 -2.51
N LYS A 44 -13.22 -8.41 -3.14
CA LYS A 44 -13.14 -7.07 -2.54
C LYS A 44 -12.19 -7.00 -1.33
N VAL A 45 -10.91 -6.85 -1.62
CA VAL A 45 -9.85 -6.60 -0.64
C VAL A 45 -10.36 -5.62 0.40
N ARG A 46 -10.40 -6.03 1.66
CA ARG A 46 -10.58 -5.10 2.77
C ARG A 46 -9.37 -4.18 2.77
N TRP A 47 -9.55 -2.93 2.45
CA TRP A 47 -8.50 -1.91 2.35
C TRP A 47 -7.59 -1.87 3.59
N LEU A 48 -8.12 -2.20 4.76
CA LEU A 48 -7.40 -2.27 6.03
C LEU A 48 -6.24 -3.27 6.00
N SER A 49 -6.49 -4.49 5.53
CA SER A 49 -5.47 -5.54 5.44
C SER A 49 -4.44 -5.22 4.35
N CYS A 50 -4.90 -4.65 3.24
CA CYS A 50 -4.05 -4.30 2.10
C CYS A 50 -2.91 -3.34 2.47
N GLY A 51 -3.20 -2.32 3.29
CA GLY A 51 -2.21 -1.31 3.67
C GLY A 51 -1.04 -1.89 4.46
N LYS A 52 -1.33 -2.76 5.41
CA LYS A 52 -0.28 -3.42 6.21
C LYS A 52 0.57 -4.34 5.35
N VAL A 53 -0.07 -5.12 4.48
CA VAL A 53 0.63 -6.01 3.54
C VAL A 53 1.56 -5.24 2.62
N LEU A 54 1.10 -4.16 2.02
CA LEU A 54 1.93 -3.33 1.14
C LEU A 54 3.11 -2.71 1.89
N LEU A 55 2.87 -2.25 3.13
CA LEU A 55 3.92 -1.70 3.98
C LEU A 55 5.00 -2.75 4.30
N HIS A 56 4.60 -3.92 4.82
CA HIS A 56 5.53 -5.01 5.14
C HIS A 56 6.26 -5.52 3.90
N PHE A 57 5.56 -5.63 2.77
CA PHE A 57 6.19 -6.03 1.51
C PHE A 57 7.23 -5.01 1.07
N PHE A 58 6.94 -3.71 1.18
CA PHE A 58 7.90 -2.65 0.88
C PHE A 58 9.13 -2.72 1.80
N GLU A 59 8.93 -2.86 3.10
CA GLU A 59 10.02 -2.93 4.09
C GLU A 59 10.94 -4.13 3.85
N LEU A 60 10.39 -5.25 3.43
CA LEU A 60 11.11 -6.51 3.27
C LEU A 60 11.49 -6.84 1.82
N ARG A 61 11.22 -5.92 0.88
CA ARG A 61 11.43 -6.10 -0.57
C ARG A 61 12.79 -6.69 -0.95
N LEU A 62 13.88 -6.22 -0.30
CA LEU A 62 15.23 -6.69 -0.57
C LEU A 62 15.44 -8.14 -0.10
N LYS A 63 14.89 -8.50 1.07
CA LYS A 63 14.96 -9.87 1.58
C LYS A 63 14.11 -10.83 0.74
N ILE A 64 12.94 -10.34 0.28
CA ILE A 64 12.06 -11.10 -0.62
C ILE A 64 12.77 -11.36 -1.95
N ASP A 65 13.44 -10.36 -2.51
CA ASP A 65 14.16 -10.47 -3.79
C ASP A 65 15.31 -11.48 -3.70
N LEU A 66 16.12 -11.40 -2.63
CA LEU A 66 17.17 -12.37 -2.35
C LEU A 66 16.63 -13.79 -2.27
N PHE A 67 15.56 -13.99 -1.48
CA PHE A 67 14.94 -15.29 -1.31
C PHE A 67 14.40 -15.87 -2.62
N LEU A 68 13.70 -15.05 -3.42
CA LEU A 68 13.16 -15.49 -4.71
C LEU A 68 14.29 -15.85 -5.70
N THR A 69 15.40 -15.12 -5.66
CA THR A 69 16.57 -15.39 -6.47
C THR A 69 17.21 -16.73 -6.08
N GLU A 70 17.39 -17.01 -4.80
CA GLU A 70 17.88 -18.29 -4.28
C GLU A 70 16.98 -19.47 -4.68
N LYS A 71 15.67 -19.22 -4.82
CA LYS A 71 14.69 -20.22 -5.27
C LYS A 71 14.56 -20.37 -6.78
N ASN A 72 15.43 -19.71 -7.57
CA ASN A 72 15.35 -19.66 -9.03
C ASN A 72 13.97 -19.18 -9.56
N LYS A 73 13.34 -18.25 -8.82
CA LYS A 73 12.07 -17.59 -9.17
C LYS A 73 12.19 -16.07 -9.06
N PRO A 74 13.20 -15.45 -9.71
CA PRO A 74 13.41 -14.02 -9.60
C PRO A 74 12.15 -13.26 -10.05
N GLN A 75 11.83 -12.20 -9.33
CA GLN A 75 10.73 -11.29 -9.67
C GLN A 75 11.33 -9.97 -10.17
N PRO A 76 11.39 -9.75 -11.50
CA PRO A 76 12.06 -8.59 -12.09
C PRO A 76 11.55 -7.24 -11.55
N LEU A 77 10.27 -7.17 -11.18
CA LEU A 77 9.65 -5.96 -10.63
C LEU A 77 10.30 -5.48 -9.32
N LEU A 78 10.87 -6.40 -8.53
CA LEU A 78 11.55 -6.02 -7.27
C LEU A 78 12.88 -5.27 -7.51
N SER A 79 13.42 -5.35 -8.73
CA SER A 79 14.60 -4.57 -9.17
C SER A 79 14.20 -3.33 -9.99
N GLU A 80 12.90 -3.14 -10.30
CA GLU A 80 12.42 -2.05 -11.11
C GLU A 80 12.04 -0.85 -10.23
N CYS A 81 12.87 0.20 -10.25
CA CYS A 81 12.67 1.39 -9.41
C CYS A 81 11.29 2.04 -9.58
N GLU A 82 10.76 2.10 -10.80
CA GLU A 82 9.44 2.69 -11.05
C GLU A 82 8.32 1.88 -10.36
N TRP A 83 8.42 0.56 -10.37
CA TRP A 83 7.46 -0.29 -9.69
C TRP A 83 7.57 -0.15 -8.15
N ILE A 84 8.79 -0.05 -7.62
CA ILE A 84 9.01 0.16 -6.17
C ILE A 84 8.45 1.52 -5.74
N TRP A 85 8.57 2.57 -6.56
CA TRP A 85 7.92 3.84 -6.30
C TRP A 85 6.40 3.72 -6.19
N LYS A 86 5.77 2.97 -7.10
CA LYS A 86 4.33 2.69 -7.05
C LYS A 86 3.95 1.90 -5.80
N LEU A 87 4.76 0.91 -5.42
CA LEU A 87 4.56 0.14 -4.18
C LEU A 87 4.63 1.04 -2.94
N ALA A 88 5.68 1.85 -2.81
CA ALA A 88 5.86 2.79 -1.71
C ALA A 88 4.68 3.77 -1.61
N PHE A 89 4.29 4.38 -2.72
CA PHE A 89 3.16 5.30 -2.80
C PHE A 89 1.84 4.63 -2.36
N PHE A 90 1.56 3.41 -2.82
CA PHE A 90 0.35 2.70 -2.42
C PHE A 90 0.38 2.27 -0.95
N ALA A 91 1.54 1.90 -0.40
CA ALA A 91 1.68 1.60 1.02
C ALA A 91 1.30 2.83 1.87
N ASP A 92 1.82 4.01 1.53
CA ASP A 92 1.52 5.26 2.23
C ASP A 92 0.05 5.68 2.05
N MET A 93 -0.46 5.66 0.82
CA MET A 93 -1.85 6.04 0.53
C MET A 93 -2.87 5.13 1.21
N THR A 94 -2.64 3.82 1.22
CA THR A 94 -3.51 2.88 1.95
C THR A 94 -3.43 3.09 3.45
N GLY A 95 -2.28 3.49 4.00
CA GLY A 95 -2.14 3.93 5.38
C GLY A 95 -3.06 5.11 5.71
N HIS A 96 -3.09 6.14 4.85
CA HIS A 96 -4.00 7.28 5.02
C HIS A 96 -5.48 6.88 4.92
N MET A 97 -5.83 5.99 4.00
CA MET A 97 -7.19 5.48 3.87
C MET A 97 -7.61 4.65 5.08
N ASN A 98 -6.69 3.86 5.66
CA ASN A 98 -6.95 3.10 6.88
C ASN A 98 -7.23 4.02 8.07
N GLN A 99 -6.52 5.14 8.21
CA GLN A 99 -6.80 6.14 9.23
C GLN A 99 -8.22 6.73 9.10
N LEU A 100 -8.69 7.00 7.88
CA LEU A 100 -10.07 7.42 7.65
C LEU A 100 -11.05 6.32 8.06
N ASN A 101 -10.81 5.09 7.60
CA ASN A 101 -11.70 3.97 7.86
C ASN A 101 -11.85 3.69 9.37
N LEU A 102 -10.75 3.75 10.14
CA LEU A 102 -10.81 3.62 11.60
C LEU A 102 -11.67 4.71 12.25
N LYS A 103 -11.60 5.97 11.77
CA LYS A 103 -12.46 7.05 12.23
C LYS A 103 -13.93 6.80 11.89
N LEU A 104 -14.22 6.25 10.71
CA LEU A 104 -15.58 5.93 10.28
C LEU A 104 -16.18 4.71 11.02
N GLN A 105 -15.37 3.82 11.58
CA GLN A 105 -15.82 2.63 12.32
C GLN A 105 -16.10 2.89 13.81
N GLY A 106 -15.98 4.11 14.28
CA GLY A 106 -16.28 4.49 15.68
C GLY A 106 -17.70 4.11 16.07
N LYS A 107 -17.86 3.34 17.16
CA LYS A 107 -19.17 2.81 17.62
C LYS A 107 -20.17 3.89 18.04
N THR A 108 -19.70 5.11 18.28
CA THR A 108 -20.49 6.26 18.76
C THR A 108 -20.68 7.34 17.69
N ASN A 109 -20.25 7.09 16.44
CA ASN A 109 -20.32 8.08 15.38
C ASN A 109 -21.77 8.37 14.97
N LEU A 110 -22.15 9.64 15.02
CA LEU A 110 -23.37 10.16 14.41
C LEU A 110 -23.16 10.37 12.90
N ILE A 111 -24.23 10.50 12.14
CA ILE A 111 -24.17 10.82 10.71
C ILE A 111 -23.36 12.09 10.45
N SER A 112 -23.47 13.11 11.29
CA SER A 112 -22.68 14.34 11.26
C SER A 112 -21.17 14.08 11.33
N ASP A 113 -20.73 13.11 12.15
CA ASP A 113 -19.31 12.80 12.33
C ASP A 113 -18.71 12.20 11.06
N TYR A 114 -19.49 11.35 10.34
CA TYR A 114 -19.09 10.84 9.04
C TYR A 114 -18.81 11.96 8.04
N PHE A 115 -19.69 12.96 7.96
CA PHE A 115 -19.48 14.13 7.10
C PHE A 115 -18.22 14.90 7.47
N VAL A 116 -18.00 15.13 8.76
CA VAL A 116 -16.79 15.81 9.25
C VAL A 116 -15.53 15.05 8.89
N HIS A 117 -15.50 13.73 9.12
CA HIS A 117 -14.33 12.92 8.82
C HIS A 117 -14.04 12.84 7.31
N VAL A 118 -15.06 12.68 6.49
CA VAL A 118 -14.90 12.64 5.03
C VAL A 118 -14.48 14.00 4.48
N LYS A 119 -15.05 15.12 4.98
CA LYS A 119 -14.64 16.47 4.60
C LYS A 119 -13.17 16.74 4.98
N ALA A 120 -12.77 16.37 6.20
CA ALA A 120 -11.38 16.49 6.64
C ALA A 120 -10.42 15.65 5.78
N PHE A 121 -10.84 14.44 5.39
CA PHE A 121 -10.01 13.60 4.52
C PHE A 121 -9.88 14.17 3.09
N ARG A 122 -10.92 14.80 2.56
CA ARG A 122 -10.84 15.54 1.28
C ARG A 122 -9.81 16.67 1.35
N ALA A 123 -9.81 17.44 2.43
CA ALA A 123 -8.81 18.48 2.65
C ALA A 123 -7.38 17.88 2.73
N LYS A 124 -7.25 16.74 3.44
CA LYS A 124 -5.99 15.99 3.48
C LYS A 124 -5.54 15.53 2.10
N LEU A 125 -6.43 15.01 1.27
CA LEU A 125 -6.08 14.62 -0.10
C LEU A 125 -5.60 15.80 -0.96
N ALA A 126 -6.15 17.00 -0.76
CA ALA A 126 -5.67 18.21 -1.44
C ALA A 126 -4.25 18.59 -0.99
N LEU A 127 -3.95 18.46 0.30
CA LEU A 127 -2.60 18.65 0.84
C LEU A 127 -1.62 17.62 0.24
N LEU A 128 -1.98 16.34 0.26
CA LEU A 128 -1.15 15.26 -0.27
C LEU A 128 -0.88 15.43 -1.77
N GLU A 129 -1.86 15.86 -2.55
CA GLU A 129 -1.69 16.18 -3.97
C GLU A 129 -0.68 17.32 -4.18
N GLY A 130 -0.79 18.39 -3.38
CA GLY A 130 0.17 19.50 -3.42
C GLY A 130 1.60 19.05 -3.11
N GLN A 131 1.76 18.18 -2.11
CA GLN A 131 3.07 17.64 -1.72
C GLN A 131 3.68 16.76 -2.82
N VAL A 132 2.89 15.88 -3.42
CA VAL A 132 3.32 15.03 -4.54
C VAL A 132 3.80 15.86 -5.73
N LYS A 133 3.11 16.98 -6.05
CA LYS A 133 3.49 17.86 -7.15
C LYS A 133 4.85 18.51 -6.97
N VAL A 134 5.22 18.84 -5.73
CA VAL A 134 6.51 19.44 -5.39
C VAL A 134 7.54 18.42 -4.86
N LYS A 135 7.23 17.12 -4.98
CA LYS A 135 8.08 16.00 -4.51
C LYS A 135 8.44 16.11 -3.02
N ASN A 136 7.53 16.62 -2.20
CA ASN A 136 7.66 16.67 -0.74
C ASN A 136 7.00 15.42 -0.13
N PHE A 137 7.81 14.54 0.44
CA PHE A 137 7.35 13.25 0.99
C PHE A 137 7.12 13.26 2.50
N ALA A 138 6.98 14.42 3.15
CA ALA A 138 6.79 14.52 4.61
C ALA A 138 5.62 13.69 5.17
N HIS A 139 4.58 13.40 4.36
CA HIS A 139 3.45 12.55 4.71
C HIS A 139 3.45 11.19 3.98
N PHE A 140 4.56 10.83 3.36
CA PHE A 140 4.74 9.61 2.59
C PHE A 140 6.03 8.88 3.04
N PRO A 141 6.04 8.25 4.23
CA PRO A 141 7.27 7.70 4.82
C PRO A 141 7.94 6.61 3.96
N CYS A 142 7.18 5.78 3.25
CA CYS A 142 7.76 4.79 2.34
C CYS A 142 8.40 5.48 1.11
N CYS A 143 7.72 6.50 0.56
CA CYS A 143 8.26 7.30 -0.54
C CYS A 143 9.51 8.08 -0.09
N GLU A 144 9.51 8.68 1.10
CA GLU A 144 10.66 9.40 1.66
C GLU A 144 11.88 8.47 1.81
N LYS A 145 11.64 7.27 2.39
CA LYS A 145 12.70 6.26 2.53
C LYS A 145 13.26 5.85 1.18
N PHE A 146 12.40 5.56 0.20
CA PHE A 146 12.86 5.15 -1.12
C PHE A 146 13.49 6.29 -1.92
N HIS A 147 13.08 7.53 -1.69
CA HIS A 147 13.70 8.71 -2.29
C HIS A 147 15.19 8.84 -1.93
N ALA A 148 15.54 8.52 -0.71
CA ALA A 148 16.94 8.51 -0.27
C ALA A 148 17.77 7.38 -0.93
N GLU A 149 17.14 6.30 -1.34
CA GLU A 149 17.80 5.14 -1.95
C GLU A 149 17.82 5.18 -3.49
N SER A 150 16.81 5.81 -4.09
CA SER A 150 16.56 5.76 -5.54
C SER A 150 17.28 6.87 -6.31
N LYS A 151 17.86 6.49 -7.45
CA LYS A 151 18.38 7.45 -8.45
C LYS A 151 17.33 7.84 -9.50
N VAL A 152 16.17 7.18 -9.49
CA VAL A 152 15.08 7.40 -10.45
C VAL A 152 14.06 8.33 -9.82
N GLU A 153 13.59 9.27 -10.62
CA GLU A 153 12.58 10.25 -10.17
C GLU A 153 11.24 9.59 -9.83
N PHE A 154 10.55 10.19 -8.86
CA PHE A 154 9.21 9.80 -8.46
C PHE A 154 8.21 10.01 -9.60
N PRO A 155 7.34 9.04 -9.92
CA PRO A 155 6.35 9.12 -10.99
C PRO A 155 5.15 10.00 -10.58
N SER A 156 5.34 11.31 -10.50
CA SER A 156 4.35 12.28 -10.00
C SER A 156 3.04 12.27 -10.80
N SER A 157 3.09 12.01 -12.11
CA SER A 157 1.89 11.92 -12.96
C SER A 157 0.96 10.79 -12.50
N PHE A 158 1.52 9.61 -12.28
CA PHE A 158 0.79 8.45 -11.75
C PHE A 158 0.17 8.72 -10.37
N ALA A 159 0.95 9.30 -9.46
CA ALA A 159 0.46 9.59 -8.11
C ALA A 159 -0.66 10.65 -8.11
N ASN A 160 -0.54 11.70 -8.93
CA ASN A 160 -1.58 12.71 -9.09
C ASN A 160 -2.88 12.15 -9.68
N GLU A 161 -2.79 11.24 -10.66
CA GLU A 161 -3.96 10.56 -11.23
C GLU A 161 -4.72 9.78 -10.13
N ILE A 162 -4.00 8.98 -9.35
CA ILE A 162 -4.61 8.19 -8.25
C ILE A 162 -5.28 9.09 -7.21
N ILE A 163 -4.62 10.17 -6.78
CA ILE A 163 -5.20 11.09 -5.80
C ILE A 163 -6.43 11.79 -6.39
N SER A 164 -6.37 12.20 -7.66
CA SER A 164 -7.50 12.83 -8.36
C SER A 164 -8.71 11.91 -8.43
N ASP A 165 -8.52 10.63 -8.76
CA ASP A 165 -9.61 9.65 -8.83
C ASP A 165 -10.20 9.34 -7.45
N LEU A 166 -9.37 9.28 -6.41
CA LEU A 166 -9.85 9.17 -5.03
C LEU A 166 -10.71 10.38 -4.62
N LYS A 167 -10.30 11.60 -5.00
CA LYS A 167 -11.07 12.82 -4.73
C LYS A 167 -12.44 12.79 -5.41
N LYS A 168 -12.51 12.35 -6.68
CA LYS A 168 -13.78 12.21 -7.42
C LYS A 168 -14.70 11.19 -6.75
N THR A 169 -14.15 10.00 -6.40
CA THR A 169 -14.91 8.92 -5.75
C THR A 169 -15.52 9.38 -4.42
N ILE A 170 -14.71 10.06 -3.59
CA ILE A 170 -15.16 10.57 -2.29
C ILE A 170 -16.18 11.72 -2.46
N SER A 171 -16.04 12.52 -3.50
CA SER A 171 -17.01 13.61 -3.78
C SER A 171 -18.37 13.05 -4.20
N GLY A 172 -18.40 11.99 -5.00
CA GLY A 172 -19.65 11.35 -5.41
C GLY A 172 -20.36 10.56 -4.28
N ALA A 173 -19.65 10.22 -3.20
CA ALA A 173 -20.23 9.51 -2.07
C ALA A 173 -20.94 10.46 -1.05
N ILE A 174 -20.85 11.78 -1.24
CA ILE A 174 -21.42 12.81 -0.34
C ILE A 174 -22.67 13.47 -0.95
N CYS A 175 -22.92 13.24 -2.24
CA CYS A 175 -24.16 13.63 -2.92
C CYS A 175 -25.19 12.52 -2.80
#